data_3abdacc9837f2278e39b169358e2ac48
#
_entry.id   3abdacc9837f2278e39b169358e2ac48
#
_cell.length_a   1.000
_cell.length_b   1.000
_cell.length_c   1.000
_cell.angle_alpha   90.00
_cell.angle_beta   90.00
_cell.angle_gamma   90.00
#
_symmetry.space_group_name_H-M   'P 1'
#
loop_
_entity.id
_entity.type
_entity.pdbx_description
1 polymer ?
#
loop_
_entity_poly.entity_id
_entity_poly.type
_entity_poly.pdbx_seq_one_letter_code
_entity_poly.pdbx_strand_id
1 'polypeptide(L)'
;DNGVSLPDTSDSGDDGNTGDSGNSGNSGNTGSNTECTPKETQKCNYQSLPETEGIGPCKASVRTCGSDGTWGPCEGEVLPEVETGDLCSDGIDNDCDGTIDNGTDIDGDGHPACEDCCEVESQCPDPKSAWDPAIHFCSHDENENSQIYKCDDTLNATSKDPMDYARAIGLCKTATEDAASGWGVISAEILKPDGSFGANIDSNGMLNALGNVIKPTLGSQMLAITSGKVGNPMKALNQGVSSAAPSDWYGANGNKYPSSPSCGGSTGTTGNTYDSVMLKLRIRVPEAAKSFSFNLYFLTIEYPTYICSQYNDFFVALLDSTYTSDNPEFQNPADKNLGRDALGNPVGVNLAPAGLFKQCVNATSKGVTSCIGTEELQGTGFESSGGTGWLITRGNVVPGEVITLRLAIWDLGDHALDSMSLIDNFKWEFEEYKPGTGAE
;
A
#
# COMPACT_ATOMS: atom_id res chain seq x y z
N ASP A 1 0.99 -46.86 8.75
CA ASP A 1 -0.05 -47.88 8.54
C ASP A 1 -1.42 -47.38 8.98
N ASN A 2 -2.18 -46.89 8.05
CA ASN A 2 -3.61 -47.17 7.89
C ASN A 2 -4.12 -46.28 6.72
N GLY A 3 -4.12 -46.91 5.55
CA GLY A 3 -4.79 -46.40 4.38
C GLY A 3 -6.31 -46.58 4.50
N VAL A 4 -7.05 -45.58 3.99
CA VAL A 4 -8.45 -45.77 3.60
C VAL A 4 -8.59 -45.37 2.15
N SER A 5 -8.90 -46.40 1.35
CA SER A 5 -9.18 -46.33 -0.09
C SER A 5 -10.56 -45.72 -0.34
N LEU A 6 -10.66 -44.93 -1.36
CA LEU A 6 -11.91 -44.57 -2.06
C LEU A 6 -12.32 -45.75 -2.98
N PRO A 7 -13.60 -46.04 -3.16
CA PRO A 7 -14.04 -46.97 -4.18
C PRO A 7 -14.38 -46.24 -5.50
N ASP A 8 -13.73 -46.70 -6.50
CA ASP A 8 -14.03 -46.55 -7.95
C ASP A 8 -15.23 -47.44 -8.28
N THR A 9 -16.24 -46.94 -8.99
CA THR A 9 -17.21 -47.78 -9.69
C THR A 9 -17.55 -47.18 -11.04
N SER A 10 -16.79 -47.61 -12.02
CA SER A 10 -17.28 -47.79 -13.38
C SER A 10 -18.11 -49.08 -13.42
N ASP A 11 -19.31 -49.04 -13.94
CA ASP A 11 -19.85 -50.19 -14.66
C ASP A 11 -20.82 -49.74 -15.74
N SER A 12 -20.55 -50.25 -16.92
CA SER A 12 -21.29 -50.23 -18.16
C SER A 12 -22.21 -51.48 -18.22
N GLY A 13 -23.40 -51.33 -18.71
CA GLY A 13 -24.29 -52.46 -18.95
C GLY A 13 -25.42 -52.11 -19.88
N ASP A 14 -25.26 -52.55 -21.05
CA ASP A 14 -26.06 -52.63 -22.26
C ASP A 14 -27.22 -53.66 -22.13
N ASP A 15 -28.07 -53.64 -23.16
CA ASP A 15 -29.11 -54.63 -23.54
C ASP A 15 -30.55 -54.23 -23.13
N GLY A 16 -31.51 -54.17 -23.99
CA GLY A 16 -31.70 -54.85 -25.27
C GLY A 16 -33.20 -55.09 -25.46
N ASN A 17 -33.70 -54.62 -26.58
CA ASN A 17 -34.53 -55.36 -27.54
C ASN A 17 -36.04 -55.58 -27.37
N THR A 18 -36.60 -55.39 -28.54
CA THR A 18 -37.83 -55.95 -29.17
C THR A 18 -39.16 -55.28 -28.78
N GLY A 19 -39.83 -54.65 -29.67
CA GLY A 19 -40.34 -55.12 -30.98
C GLY A 19 -41.84 -55.21 -30.85
N ASP A 20 -42.62 -54.55 -31.65
CA ASP A 20 -43.42 -55.16 -32.70
C ASP A 20 -44.30 -54.14 -33.44
N SER A 21 -44.55 -54.52 -34.64
CA SER A 21 -45.13 -53.91 -35.79
C SER A 21 -46.61 -53.52 -35.62
N GLY A 22 -47.02 -52.53 -36.37
CA GLY A 22 -48.31 -52.62 -36.98
C GLY A 22 -49.09 -51.35 -37.32
N ASN A 23 -48.95 -50.98 -38.50
CA ASN A 23 -49.99 -50.69 -39.50
C ASN A 23 -50.39 -49.21 -39.76
N SER A 24 -50.30 -48.99 -41.02
CA SER A 24 -50.71 -47.90 -41.88
C SER A 24 -51.96 -47.11 -41.55
N GLY A 25 -51.86 -45.81 -41.74
CA GLY A 25 -52.97 -44.90 -41.87
C GLY A 25 -52.52 -43.54 -42.40
N ASN A 26 -52.54 -43.41 -43.70
CA ASN A 26 -52.28 -42.21 -44.44
C ASN A 26 -53.30 -41.11 -44.05
N SER A 27 -52.84 -39.94 -43.66
CA SER A 27 -53.44 -38.67 -43.99
C SER A 27 -52.47 -37.55 -43.73
N GLY A 28 -52.11 -36.83 -44.77
CA GLY A 28 -51.24 -35.64 -44.69
C GLY A 28 -51.85 -34.58 -43.78
N ASN A 29 -51.05 -34.26 -42.81
CA ASN A 29 -51.19 -32.97 -42.12
C ASN A 29 -49.76 -32.45 -41.97
N THR A 30 -49.43 -31.42 -42.75
CA THR A 30 -48.24 -30.61 -42.58
C THR A 30 -48.46 -29.77 -41.30
N GLY A 31 -48.44 -30.44 -40.15
CA GLY A 31 -48.38 -29.79 -38.85
C GLY A 31 -46.92 -29.39 -38.65
N SER A 32 -46.62 -28.14 -38.77
CA SER A 32 -45.42 -27.54 -38.25
C SER A 32 -45.27 -28.00 -36.77
N ASN A 33 -44.26 -28.81 -36.48
CA ASN A 33 -43.87 -29.14 -35.10
C ASN A 33 -43.27 -27.90 -34.49
N THR A 34 -44.13 -26.94 -34.16
CA THR A 34 -43.71 -25.76 -33.38
C THR A 34 -43.71 -26.15 -31.92
N GLU A 35 -42.55 -26.13 -31.28
CA GLU A 35 -42.37 -26.41 -29.85
C GLU A 35 -42.88 -25.25 -28.99
N CYS A 36 -42.99 -24.07 -29.60
CA CYS A 36 -43.39 -22.81 -28.95
C CYS A 36 -44.02 -21.84 -29.94
N THR A 37 -44.68 -20.78 -29.44
CA THR A 37 -45.21 -19.69 -30.26
C THR A 37 -44.12 -18.62 -30.48
N PRO A 38 -43.88 -18.15 -31.73
CA PRO A 38 -42.87 -17.12 -31.96
C PRO A 38 -43.00 -15.91 -31.04
N LYS A 39 -41.88 -15.49 -30.41
CA LYS A 39 -41.73 -14.47 -29.38
C LYS A 39 -42.25 -14.85 -27.97
N GLU A 40 -42.77 -16.04 -27.79
CA GLU A 40 -43.03 -16.57 -26.46
C GLU A 40 -41.71 -16.65 -25.66
N THR A 41 -41.74 -16.30 -24.38
CA THR A 41 -40.57 -16.42 -23.47
C THR A 41 -40.85 -17.46 -22.41
N GLN A 42 -39.82 -18.20 -22.06
CA GLN A 42 -39.88 -19.19 -20.99
C GLN A 42 -38.65 -19.05 -20.07
N LYS A 43 -38.91 -19.05 -18.78
CA LYS A 43 -37.86 -19.05 -17.75
C LYS A 43 -37.13 -20.38 -17.79
N CYS A 44 -35.80 -20.31 -17.72
CA CYS A 44 -34.90 -21.47 -17.58
C CYS A 44 -34.65 -21.80 -16.09
N ASN A 45 -34.01 -22.91 -15.85
CA ASN A 45 -33.61 -23.24 -14.47
C ASN A 45 -32.51 -22.30 -14.01
N TYR A 46 -32.69 -21.77 -12.79
CA TYR A 46 -31.69 -20.98 -12.10
C TYR A 46 -30.56 -21.87 -11.61
N GLN A 47 -29.29 -21.48 -11.82
CA GLN A 47 -28.12 -22.33 -11.56
C GLN A 47 -27.51 -22.10 -10.16
N SER A 48 -28.16 -21.32 -9.28
CA SER A 48 -27.75 -21.08 -7.91
C SER A 48 -28.84 -21.46 -6.91
N LEU A 49 -28.71 -21.02 -5.66
CA LEU A 49 -29.67 -21.30 -4.59
C LEU A 49 -31.00 -20.62 -4.91
N PRO A 50 -32.15 -21.36 -4.89
CA PRO A 50 -33.46 -20.82 -5.28
C PRO A 50 -33.87 -19.59 -4.49
N GLU A 51 -33.41 -19.46 -3.23
CA GLU A 51 -33.69 -18.34 -2.33
C GLU A 51 -33.05 -17.03 -2.76
N THR A 52 -31.96 -17.07 -3.56
CA THR A 52 -31.29 -15.87 -4.05
C THR A 52 -31.92 -15.32 -5.32
N GLU A 53 -32.79 -16.09 -5.98
CA GLU A 53 -33.44 -15.65 -7.21
C GLU A 53 -34.46 -14.53 -6.99
N GLY A 54 -34.25 -13.39 -7.64
CA GLY A 54 -35.10 -12.21 -7.53
C GLY A 54 -34.71 -11.26 -6.41
N ILE A 55 -33.59 -11.53 -5.73
CA ILE A 55 -32.94 -10.63 -4.78
C ILE A 55 -31.82 -9.90 -5.53
N GLY A 56 -31.63 -8.61 -5.27
CA GLY A 56 -30.65 -7.79 -5.97
C GLY A 56 -30.74 -7.93 -7.51
N PRO A 57 -29.63 -8.13 -8.22
CA PRO A 57 -29.59 -8.35 -9.65
C PRO A 57 -29.86 -9.80 -10.05
N CYS A 58 -29.91 -10.76 -9.10
CA CYS A 58 -29.95 -12.20 -9.36
C CYS A 58 -31.24 -12.66 -10.02
N LYS A 59 -31.12 -13.37 -11.10
CA LYS A 59 -32.26 -13.85 -11.88
C LYS A 59 -31.91 -15.07 -12.73
N ALA A 60 -32.88 -15.93 -12.95
CA ALA A 60 -32.74 -17.02 -13.93
C ALA A 60 -32.67 -16.48 -15.36
N SER A 61 -32.00 -17.22 -16.21
CA SER A 61 -32.02 -17.02 -17.65
C SER A 61 -33.41 -17.21 -18.24
N VAL A 62 -33.65 -16.62 -19.41
CA VAL A 62 -34.88 -16.74 -20.18
C VAL A 62 -34.55 -17.17 -21.60
N ARG A 63 -35.33 -18.08 -22.17
CA ARG A 63 -35.25 -18.42 -23.57
C ARG A 63 -36.43 -17.85 -24.35
N THR A 64 -36.21 -17.49 -25.60
CA THR A 64 -37.20 -16.91 -26.48
C THR A 64 -37.48 -17.81 -27.66
N CYS A 65 -38.72 -17.98 -28.00
CA CYS A 65 -39.15 -18.77 -29.16
C CYS A 65 -38.82 -18.05 -30.48
N GLY A 66 -38.06 -18.72 -31.34
CA GLY A 66 -37.72 -18.25 -32.67
C GLY A 66 -38.89 -18.18 -33.61
N SER A 67 -38.73 -17.50 -34.75
CA SER A 67 -39.74 -17.42 -35.81
C SER A 67 -40.07 -18.74 -36.48
N ASP A 68 -39.21 -19.74 -36.28
CA ASP A 68 -39.35 -21.09 -36.76
C ASP A 68 -40.13 -22.01 -35.82
N GLY A 69 -40.53 -21.51 -34.65
CA GLY A 69 -41.27 -22.25 -33.63
C GLY A 69 -40.40 -23.13 -32.75
N THR A 70 -39.10 -22.88 -32.69
CA THR A 70 -38.16 -23.59 -31.82
C THR A 70 -37.64 -22.67 -30.72
N TRP A 71 -37.30 -23.24 -29.55
CA TRP A 71 -36.73 -22.49 -28.43
C TRP A 71 -35.28 -22.12 -28.69
N GLY A 72 -34.92 -20.86 -28.51
CA GLY A 72 -33.55 -20.38 -28.48
C GLY A 72 -32.80 -20.80 -27.22
N PRO A 73 -31.53 -20.42 -27.10
CA PRO A 73 -30.74 -20.65 -25.89
C PRO A 73 -31.29 -19.88 -24.69
N CYS A 74 -30.98 -20.35 -23.48
CA CYS A 74 -31.22 -19.62 -22.25
C CYS A 74 -30.18 -18.52 -22.08
N GLU A 75 -30.59 -17.26 -21.93
CA GLU A 75 -29.71 -16.09 -21.86
C GLU A 75 -30.12 -15.16 -20.72
N GLY A 76 -29.15 -14.36 -20.21
CA GLY A 76 -29.38 -13.29 -19.25
C GLY A 76 -29.50 -13.74 -17.79
N GLU A 77 -28.98 -14.91 -17.44
CA GLU A 77 -28.82 -15.33 -16.04
C GLU A 77 -27.85 -14.40 -15.32
N VAL A 78 -28.14 -14.08 -14.07
CA VAL A 78 -27.24 -13.38 -13.14
C VAL A 78 -27.22 -14.23 -11.88
N LEU A 79 -26.06 -14.68 -11.50
CA LEU A 79 -25.82 -15.49 -10.31
C LEU A 79 -25.26 -14.59 -9.17
N PRO A 80 -25.39 -15.00 -7.90
CA PRO A 80 -24.74 -14.31 -6.80
C PRO A 80 -23.22 -14.22 -6.99
N GLU A 81 -22.67 -13.06 -6.75
CA GLU A 81 -21.23 -12.76 -6.74
C GLU A 81 -20.86 -12.22 -5.37
N VAL A 82 -19.83 -12.76 -4.74
CA VAL A 82 -19.41 -12.33 -3.40
C VAL A 82 -18.99 -10.87 -3.42
N GLU A 83 -19.56 -10.08 -2.53
CA GLU A 83 -19.25 -8.66 -2.40
C GLU A 83 -17.88 -8.48 -1.74
N THR A 84 -16.89 -8.07 -2.51
CA THR A 84 -15.54 -7.73 -2.07
C THR A 84 -15.02 -6.52 -2.85
N GLY A 85 -14.13 -5.74 -2.25
CA GLY A 85 -13.51 -4.60 -2.91
C GLY A 85 -14.52 -3.55 -3.40
N ASP A 86 -14.54 -3.25 -4.70
CA ASP A 86 -15.43 -2.24 -5.30
C ASP A 86 -16.92 -2.63 -5.22
N LEU A 87 -17.22 -3.93 -5.14
CA LEU A 87 -18.60 -4.43 -4.98
C LEU A 87 -19.19 -4.12 -3.60
N CYS A 88 -18.36 -3.78 -2.62
CA CYS A 88 -18.78 -3.37 -1.29
C CYS A 88 -19.25 -1.90 -1.19
N SER A 89 -19.33 -1.18 -2.29
CA SER A 89 -19.70 0.24 -2.30
C SER A 89 -20.41 0.69 -3.58
N ASP A 90 -20.90 -0.26 -4.38
CA ASP A 90 -21.56 0.05 -5.64
C ASP A 90 -23.09 0.26 -5.50
N GLY A 91 -23.64 0.00 -4.31
CA GLY A 91 -25.05 0.15 -3.99
C GLY A 91 -25.93 -0.96 -4.54
N ILE A 92 -25.33 -2.12 -4.89
CA ILE A 92 -26.00 -3.29 -5.44
C ILE A 92 -25.79 -4.47 -4.48
N ASP A 93 -26.81 -5.25 -4.23
CA ASP A 93 -26.76 -6.51 -3.50
C ASP A 93 -26.26 -7.60 -4.47
N ASN A 94 -24.93 -7.73 -4.62
CA ASN A 94 -24.33 -8.59 -5.64
C ASN A 94 -24.36 -10.08 -5.25
N ASP A 95 -24.30 -10.40 -3.95
CA ASP A 95 -24.38 -11.78 -3.47
C ASP A 95 -25.81 -12.27 -3.24
N CYS A 96 -26.77 -11.34 -3.40
CA CYS A 96 -28.21 -11.61 -3.38
C CYS A 96 -28.69 -12.25 -2.05
N ASP A 97 -28.13 -11.80 -0.93
CA ASP A 97 -28.53 -12.22 0.41
C ASP A 97 -29.67 -11.35 1.00
N GLY A 98 -29.97 -10.22 0.37
CA GLY A 98 -30.99 -9.25 0.76
C GLY A 98 -30.44 -8.04 1.50
N THR A 99 -29.12 -7.92 1.63
CA THR A 99 -28.45 -6.77 2.24
C THR A 99 -27.46 -6.19 1.23
N ILE A 100 -27.52 -4.89 1.01
CA ILE A 100 -26.67 -4.19 0.04
C ILE A 100 -25.30 -3.94 0.65
N ASP A 101 -24.20 -4.18 -0.12
CA ASP A 101 -22.83 -3.83 0.24
C ASP A 101 -22.36 -4.44 1.58
N ASN A 102 -22.75 -5.67 1.94
CA ASN A 102 -22.34 -6.32 3.19
C ASN A 102 -21.31 -7.45 2.97
N GLY A 103 -21.40 -8.14 1.86
CA GLY A 103 -20.64 -9.37 1.59
C GLY A 103 -20.95 -10.52 2.54
N THR A 104 -20.60 -11.73 2.16
CA THR A 104 -20.79 -12.91 2.98
C THR A 104 -19.66 -13.04 4.00
N ASP A 105 -19.97 -13.34 5.28
CA ASP A 105 -18.99 -13.70 6.31
C ASP A 105 -18.35 -15.05 5.96
N ILE A 106 -17.18 -15.03 5.32
CA ILE A 106 -16.53 -16.23 4.76
C ILE A 106 -15.83 -17.05 5.84
N ASP A 107 -15.25 -16.43 6.84
CA ASP A 107 -14.49 -17.13 7.90
C ASP A 107 -15.33 -17.39 9.15
N GLY A 108 -16.56 -16.87 9.20
CA GLY A 108 -17.54 -17.14 10.28
C GLY A 108 -17.25 -16.39 11.57
N ASP A 109 -16.59 -15.25 11.51
CA ASP A 109 -16.19 -14.49 12.69
C ASP A 109 -17.24 -13.48 13.15
N GLY A 110 -18.27 -13.27 12.36
CA GLY A 110 -19.39 -12.36 12.62
C GLY A 110 -19.23 -10.98 11.97
N HIS A 111 -18.21 -10.80 11.13
CA HIS A 111 -18.03 -9.62 10.30
C HIS A 111 -18.21 -10.01 8.83
N PRO A 112 -19.15 -9.40 8.09
CA PRO A 112 -19.32 -9.64 6.66
C PRO A 112 -18.09 -9.17 5.86
N ALA A 113 -17.84 -9.76 4.69
CA ALA A 113 -16.67 -9.51 3.85
C ALA A 113 -16.41 -8.02 3.53
N CYS A 114 -17.45 -7.21 3.46
CA CYS A 114 -17.34 -5.77 3.23
C CYS A 114 -16.93 -4.97 4.49
N GLU A 115 -17.09 -5.55 5.65
CA GLU A 115 -16.68 -4.98 6.94
C GLU A 115 -15.42 -5.62 7.49
N ASP A 116 -15.00 -6.77 6.93
CA ASP A 116 -13.83 -7.52 7.34
C ASP A 116 -12.68 -7.37 6.35
N CYS A 117 -11.53 -6.96 6.86
CA CYS A 117 -10.30 -6.86 6.09
C CYS A 117 -9.52 -8.18 6.02
N CYS A 118 -10.04 -9.24 6.66
CA CYS A 118 -9.31 -10.47 6.88
C CYS A 118 -10.22 -11.69 6.70
N GLU A 119 -10.52 -12.04 5.48
CA GLU A 119 -11.34 -13.21 5.13
C GLU A 119 -10.68 -14.57 5.47
N VAL A 120 -9.41 -14.57 5.81
CA VAL A 120 -8.68 -15.77 6.23
C VAL A 120 -7.98 -15.51 7.54
N GLU A 121 -8.47 -16.09 8.62
CA GLU A 121 -7.98 -15.89 10.00
C GLU A 121 -6.46 -16.05 10.15
N SER A 122 -5.81 -16.90 9.36
CA SER A 122 -4.36 -17.09 9.37
C SER A 122 -3.57 -15.90 8.79
N GLN A 123 -4.24 -14.97 8.12
CA GLN A 123 -3.64 -13.76 7.52
C GLN A 123 -3.92 -12.51 8.33
N CYS A 124 -4.82 -12.59 9.32
CA CYS A 124 -5.16 -11.46 10.17
C CYS A 124 -4.09 -11.22 11.23
N PRO A 125 -3.42 -10.07 11.24
CA PRO A 125 -2.41 -9.76 12.23
C PRO A 125 -2.97 -9.40 13.61
N ASP A 126 -4.30 -9.42 13.78
CA ASP A 126 -4.98 -8.92 14.98
C ASP A 126 -6.00 -9.93 15.53
N PRO A 127 -6.13 -10.06 16.87
CA PRO A 127 -7.26 -10.79 17.42
C PRO A 127 -8.57 -10.14 16.98
N LYS A 128 -9.54 -10.94 16.51
CA LYS A 128 -10.89 -10.54 16.08
C LYS A 128 -11.57 -9.53 17.00
N SER A 129 -11.25 -9.53 18.31
CA SER A 129 -11.80 -8.61 19.31
C SER A 129 -11.26 -7.18 19.25
N ALA A 130 -10.33 -6.88 18.37
CA ALA A 130 -9.69 -5.58 18.26
C ALA A 130 -10.00 -4.87 16.93
N TRP A 131 -10.83 -5.46 16.06
CA TRP A 131 -11.24 -4.83 14.80
C TRP A 131 -12.21 -3.68 15.07
N ASP A 132 -11.96 -2.53 14.51
CA ASP A 132 -12.81 -1.33 14.59
C ASP A 132 -13.00 -0.75 13.18
N PRO A 133 -14.21 -0.87 12.59
CA PRO A 133 -14.50 -0.40 11.24
C PRO A 133 -14.27 1.10 11.04
N ALA A 134 -14.25 1.89 12.13
CA ALA A 134 -14.01 3.33 12.04
C ALA A 134 -12.55 3.69 11.75
N ILE A 135 -11.61 2.76 11.97
CA ILE A 135 -10.17 2.99 11.81
C ILE A 135 -9.49 1.98 10.86
N HIS A 136 -10.20 0.93 10.45
CA HIS A 136 -9.71 -0.05 9.51
C HIS A 136 -10.35 0.18 8.13
N PHE A 137 -9.54 0.27 7.13
CA PHE A 137 -9.96 0.46 5.75
C PHE A 137 -9.62 -0.79 4.93
N CYS A 138 -10.65 -1.46 4.45
CA CYS A 138 -10.51 -2.64 3.59
C CYS A 138 -10.19 -2.21 2.16
N SER A 139 -8.97 -1.78 1.88
CA SER A 139 -8.49 -1.77 0.52
C SER A 139 -7.55 -2.95 0.33
N HIS A 140 -7.96 -3.93 -0.45
CA HIS A 140 -7.04 -4.94 -0.93
C HIS A 140 -6.05 -4.26 -1.87
N ASP A 141 -4.76 -4.36 -1.55
CA ASP A 141 -3.72 -4.21 -2.56
C ASP A 141 -3.88 -5.40 -3.52
N GLU A 142 -3.75 -5.18 -4.82
CA GLU A 142 -3.94 -6.20 -5.88
C GLU A 142 -3.14 -7.50 -5.69
N ASN A 143 -2.34 -7.62 -4.62
CA ASN A 143 -1.49 -8.75 -4.28
C ASN A 143 -1.89 -9.51 -3.00
N GLU A 144 -2.99 -9.18 -2.30
CA GLU A 144 -3.50 -9.89 -1.10
C GLU A 144 -2.52 -10.03 0.09
N ASN A 145 -1.39 -9.31 0.09
CA ASN A 145 -0.28 -9.53 1.03
C ASN A 145 0.01 -8.34 1.94
N SER A 146 -0.88 -7.34 1.99
CA SER A 146 -0.67 -6.16 2.84
C SER A 146 -1.94 -5.69 3.55
N GLN A 147 -1.78 -5.07 4.71
CA GLN A 147 -2.86 -4.48 5.47
C GLN A 147 -2.69 -2.97 5.57
N ILE A 148 -3.72 -2.23 5.12
CA ILE A 148 -3.73 -0.77 5.03
C ILE A 148 -4.70 -0.21 6.06
N TYR A 149 -4.31 0.87 6.73
CA TYR A 149 -5.15 1.56 7.73
C TYR A 149 -5.29 3.03 7.39
N LYS A 150 -6.48 3.56 7.54
CA LYS A 150 -6.80 4.98 7.37
C LYS A 150 -7.40 5.54 8.67
N CYS A 151 -6.73 6.49 9.30
CA CYS A 151 -7.15 7.06 10.58
C CYS A 151 -6.85 8.55 10.73
N ASP A 152 -6.72 9.25 9.61
CA ASP A 152 -6.31 10.64 9.57
C ASP A 152 -7.46 11.64 9.26
N ASP A 153 -8.65 11.15 8.95
CA ASP A 153 -9.79 11.99 8.55
C ASP A 153 -10.25 13.00 9.63
N THR A 154 -10.00 12.66 10.90
CA THR A 154 -10.35 13.52 12.05
C THR A 154 -9.19 14.31 12.62
N LEU A 155 -7.98 14.17 12.06
CA LEU A 155 -6.79 14.83 12.56
C LEU A 155 -6.85 16.34 12.30
N ASN A 156 -6.43 17.09 13.31
CA ASN A 156 -6.22 18.51 13.13
C ASN A 156 -4.91 18.75 12.36
N ALA A 157 -4.98 19.25 11.12
CA ALA A 157 -3.82 19.51 10.27
C ALA A 157 -2.76 20.44 10.91
N THR A 158 -3.11 21.20 11.96
CA THR A 158 -2.16 22.05 12.70
C THR A 158 -1.60 21.37 13.95
N SER A 159 -1.96 20.13 14.22
CA SER A 159 -1.42 19.38 15.36
C SER A 159 0.10 19.26 15.27
N LYS A 160 0.74 19.34 16.42
CA LYS A 160 2.17 19.10 16.62
C LYS A 160 2.43 17.91 17.54
N ASP A 161 1.40 17.11 17.79
CA ASP A 161 1.54 15.83 18.49
C ASP A 161 2.19 14.81 17.56
N PRO A 162 3.36 14.23 17.91
CA PRO A 162 4.00 13.22 17.10
C PRO A 162 3.15 11.94 16.88
N MET A 163 2.20 11.65 17.78
CA MET A 163 1.26 10.56 17.60
C MET A 163 0.30 10.80 16.44
N ASP A 164 -0.08 12.07 16.20
CA ASP A 164 -0.89 12.43 15.04
C ASP A 164 -0.09 12.29 13.74
N TYR A 165 1.23 12.49 13.77
CA TYR A 165 2.09 12.22 12.61
C TYR A 165 2.15 10.73 12.28
N ALA A 166 2.18 9.86 13.29
CA ALA A 166 2.09 8.42 13.08
C ALA A 166 0.75 8.03 12.42
N ARG A 167 -0.37 8.62 12.87
CA ARG A 167 -1.68 8.39 12.27
C ARG A 167 -1.78 8.90 10.84
N ALA A 168 -1.21 10.08 10.57
CA ALA A 168 -1.21 10.66 9.23
C ALA A 168 -0.52 9.79 8.18
N ILE A 169 0.41 8.96 8.58
CA ILE A 169 1.08 8.01 7.66
C ILE A 169 0.45 6.62 7.64
N GLY A 170 -0.64 6.37 8.37
CA GLY A 170 -1.34 5.09 8.38
C GLY A 170 -1.04 4.18 9.61
N LEU A 171 -0.25 4.62 10.59
CA LEU A 171 -0.02 3.90 11.84
C LEU A 171 -1.13 4.20 12.86
N CYS A 172 -2.28 3.58 12.67
CA CYS A 172 -3.52 3.90 13.38
C CYS A 172 -3.62 3.34 14.79
N LYS A 173 -2.98 2.20 15.05
CA LYS A 173 -3.07 1.52 16.34
C LYS A 173 -2.00 1.96 17.31
N THR A 174 -2.35 1.92 18.61
CA THR A 174 -1.41 2.16 19.71
C THR A 174 -1.22 0.88 20.52
N ALA A 175 -0.02 0.71 21.06
CA ALA A 175 0.33 -0.38 21.95
C ALA A 175 1.00 0.15 23.21
N THR A 176 1.23 -0.72 24.19
CA THR A 176 2.03 -0.44 25.38
C THR A 176 3.33 -1.23 25.36
N GLU A 177 4.25 -0.91 26.29
CA GLU A 177 5.50 -1.70 26.45
C GLU A 177 5.24 -3.15 26.87
N ASP A 178 4.13 -3.42 27.55
CA ASP A 178 3.80 -4.76 28.04
C ASP A 178 3.33 -5.65 26.89
N ALA A 179 3.99 -6.79 26.71
CA ALA A 179 3.79 -7.71 25.59
C ALA A 179 2.37 -8.30 25.42
N ALA A 180 1.52 -8.18 26.43
CA ALA A 180 0.17 -8.75 26.42
C ALA A 180 -0.87 -7.84 25.71
N SER A 181 -0.49 -6.72 25.15
CA SER A 181 -1.42 -5.64 24.78
C SER A 181 -1.47 -5.29 23.28
N GLY A 182 -1.43 -6.28 22.40
CA GLY A 182 -1.63 -6.03 20.97
C GLY A 182 -0.43 -5.33 20.28
N TRP A 183 -0.64 -4.86 19.06
CA TRP A 183 0.38 -4.21 18.24
C TRP A 183 0.03 -2.72 17.98
N GLY A 184 1.01 -1.94 17.50
CA GLY A 184 0.83 -0.53 17.17
C GLY A 184 1.91 0.37 17.73
N VAL A 185 1.69 1.68 17.64
CA VAL A 185 2.65 2.70 18.10
C VAL A 185 2.67 2.77 19.62
N ILE A 186 3.83 2.54 20.21
CA ILE A 186 4.08 2.65 21.65
C ILE A 186 4.38 4.11 22.01
N SER A 187 5.23 4.77 21.21
CA SER A 187 5.56 6.18 21.40
C SER A 187 6.04 6.83 20.09
N ALA A 188 5.81 8.14 19.99
CA ALA A 188 6.32 8.97 18.92
C ALA A 188 6.96 10.23 19.52
N GLU A 189 8.12 10.64 18.98
CA GLU A 189 8.88 11.80 19.47
C GLU A 189 9.46 12.60 18.30
N ILE A 190 9.40 13.95 18.39
CA ILE A 190 10.14 14.85 17.51
C ILE A 190 11.42 15.28 18.20
N LEU A 191 12.55 14.91 17.59
CA LEU A 191 13.90 15.10 18.12
C LEU A 191 14.82 15.68 17.04
N LYS A 192 16.04 16.08 17.43
CA LYS A 192 17.16 16.21 16.49
C LYS A 192 17.71 14.81 16.12
N PRO A 193 18.41 14.66 15.00
CA PRO A 193 18.94 13.35 14.58
C PRO A 193 19.86 12.66 15.61
N ASP A 194 20.57 13.42 16.46
CA ASP A 194 21.40 12.89 17.54
C ASP A 194 20.58 12.40 18.77
N GLY A 195 19.26 12.48 18.71
CA GLY A 195 18.35 12.10 19.78
C GLY A 195 18.11 13.17 20.83
N SER A 196 18.71 14.35 20.72
CA SER A 196 18.46 15.47 21.63
C SER A 196 17.17 16.22 21.31
N PHE A 197 16.59 16.87 22.32
CA PHE A 197 15.42 17.75 22.13
C PHE A 197 15.79 19.07 21.44
N GLY A 198 14.77 19.78 20.95
CA GLY A 198 14.92 21.12 20.41
C GLY A 198 15.05 21.17 18.89
N ALA A 199 14.51 20.17 18.17
CA ALA A 199 14.23 20.30 16.76
C ALA A 199 13.26 21.47 16.53
N ASN A 200 13.39 22.12 15.38
CA ASN A 200 12.50 23.25 15.08
C ASN A 200 11.07 22.77 14.85
N ILE A 201 10.11 23.40 15.52
CA ILE A 201 8.69 23.04 15.42
C ILE A 201 8.12 23.30 14.02
N ASP A 202 8.72 24.20 13.26
CA ASP A 202 8.31 24.50 11.89
C ASP A 202 8.86 23.50 10.86
N SER A 203 9.87 22.68 11.22
CA SER A 203 10.48 21.67 10.33
C SER A 203 9.65 20.39 10.18
N ASN A 204 8.48 20.31 10.82
CA ASN A 204 7.64 19.12 10.77
C ASN A 204 6.16 19.51 10.79
N GLY A 205 5.30 18.68 10.21
CA GLY A 205 3.86 18.91 10.19
C GLY A 205 3.13 17.95 9.26
N MET A 206 1.81 18.09 9.23
CA MET A 206 0.94 17.35 8.33
C MET A 206 0.47 18.28 7.20
N LEU A 207 0.32 17.72 6.01
CA LEU A 207 -0.16 18.41 4.82
C LEU A 207 -1.26 17.59 4.14
N ASN A 208 -2.32 18.25 3.70
CA ASN A 208 -3.34 17.69 2.82
C ASN A 208 -2.98 17.87 1.33
N ALA A 209 -1.97 18.65 1.04
CA ALA A 209 -1.36 18.82 -0.28
C ALA A 209 -0.06 19.60 -0.16
N LEU A 210 0.88 19.39 -1.10
CA LEU A 210 2.00 20.28 -1.35
C LEU A 210 1.94 20.77 -2.80
N GLY A 211 1.89 22.08 -2.99
CA GLY A 211 1.65 22.66 -4.31
C GLY A 211 0.25 22.35 -4.83
N ASN A 212 0.15 22.18 -6.14
CA ASN A 212 -1.14 22.00 -6.80
C ASN A 212 -1.51 20.51 -7.02
N VAL A 213 -0.52 19.62 -7.04
CA VAL A 213 -0.65 18.25 -7.53
C VAL A 213 -0.32 17.21 -6.46
N ILE A 214 0.74 17.42 -5.66
CA ILE A 214 1.20 16.40 -4.69
C ILE A 214 0.19 16.32 -3.55
N LYS A 215 -0.39 15.15 -3.39
CA LYS A 215 -1.43 14.84 -2.40
C LYS A 215 -1.06 13.56 -1.64
N PRO A 216 -1.67 13.33 -0.47
CA PRO A 216 -1.57 12.06 0.21
C PRO A 216 -1.88 10.90 -0.73
N THR A 217 -1.16 9.80 -0.57
CA THR A 217 -1.38 8.54 -1.28
C THR A 217 -2.33 7.63 -0.52
N LEU A 218 -2.53 7.91 0.77
CA LEU A 218 -3.54 7.28 1.62
C LEU A 218 -4.19 8.36 2.50
N GLY A 219 -5.50 8.29 2.66
CA GLY A 219 -6.22 9.18 3.55
C GLY A 219 -6.24 10.65 3.09
N SER A 220 -6.25 11.56 4.03
CA SER A 220 -6.43 13.00 3.81
C SER A 220 -5.20 13.84 4.15
N GLN A 221 -4.20 13.25 4.80
CA GLN A 221 -3.00 13.94 5.26
C GLN A 221 -1.75 13.07 5.08
N MET A 222 -0.62 13.69 4.87
CA MET A 222 0.71 13.08 4.81
C MET A 222 1.65 13.81 5.76
N LEU A 223 2.64 13.12 6.31
CA LEU A 223 3.71 13.73 7.10
C LEU A 223 4.71 14.46 6.20
N ALA A 224 5.06 15.68 6.56
CA ALA A 224 6.18 16.42 6.00
C ALA A 224 7.25 16.66 7.07
N ILE A 225 8.50 16.31 6.77
CA ILE A 225 9.69 16.72 7.51
C ILE A 225 10.67 17.40 6.55
N THR A 226 11.32 18.48 7.01
CA THR A 226 12.14 19.32 6.15
C THR A 226 13.25 20.01 6.92
N SER A 227 14.36 20.30 6.27
CA SER A 227 15.37 21.22 6.79
C SER A 227 14.90 22.69 6.70
N GLY A 228 13.83 22.95 5.93
CA GLY A 228 13.15 24.23 5.88
C GLY A 228 11.94 24.32 6.81
N LYS A 229 10.94 25.07 6.36
CA LYS A 229 9.67 25.27 7.08
C LYS A 229 8.52 24.60 6.34
N VAL A 230 7.84 23.68 7.03
CA VAL A 230 6.64 23.02 6.49
C VAL A 230 5.54 24.04 6.21
N GLY A 231 4.95 23.94 5.04
CA GLY A 231 3.85 24.76 4.58
C GLY A 231 3.53 24.45 3.13
N ASN A 232 2.48 25.04 2.62
CA ASN A 232 2.09 24.95 1.20
C ASN A 232 2.03 26.37 0.60
N PRO A 233 3.07 26.86 -0.11
CA PRO A 233 4.33 26.17 -0.41
C PRO A 233 5.32 26.12 0.78
N MET A 234 6.33 25.26 0.67
CA MET A 234 7.46 25.17 1.58
C MET A 234 8.29 26.46 1.56
N LYS A 235 8.86 26.81 2.70
CA LYS A 235 9.69 28.02 2.86
C LYS A 235 11.01 27.71 3.54
N ALA A 236 12.04 28.48 3.20
CA ALA A 236 13.33 28.39 3.87
C ALA A 236 13.21 28.72 5.38
N LEU A 237 13.95 27.99 6.21
CA LEU A 237 13.97 28.17 7.66
C LEU A 237 15.02 29.17 8.12
N ASN A 238 16.24 29.10 7.59
CA ASN A 238 17.38 30.00 7.88
C ASN A 238 17.67 30.18 9.39
N GLN A 239 17.54 29.17 10.22
CA GLN A 239 17.71 29.27 11.69
C GLN A 239 18.88 28.49 12.26
N GLY A 240 19.54 27.64 11.49
CA GLY A 240 20.77 26.98 11.86
C GLY A 240 20.70 26.14 13.13
N VAL A 241 19.71 25.27 13.27
CA VAL A 241 19.66 24.33 14.40
C VAL A 241 20.68 23.21 14.16
N SER A 242 21.84 23.35 14.75
CA SER A 242 22.93 22.36 14.63
C SER A 242 22.70 21.15 15.52
N SER A 243 23.05 19.96 15.01
CA SER A 243 23.16 18.70 15.78
C SER A 243 24.24 17.79 15.19
N ALA A 244 24.41 16.58 15.75
CA ALA A 244 25.14 15.50 15.08
C ALA A 244 24.17 14.60 14.32
N ALA A 245 24.68 13.86 13.34
CA ALA A 245 23.94 12.74 12.76
C ALA A 245 23.70 11.63 13.80
N PRO A 246 22.74 10.71 13.59
CA PRO A 246 22.56 9.55 14.47
C PRO A 246 23.87 8.79 14.63
N SER A 247 24.38 8.68 15.87
CA SER A 247 25.74 8.22 16.15
C SER A 247 25.99 6.77 15.74
N ASP A 248 24.99 5.91 15.85
CA ASP A 248 25.04 4.51 15.43
C ASP A 248 25.16 4.38 13.91
N TRP A 249 24.33 5.11 13.15
CA TRP A 249 24.40 5.16 11.70
C TRP A 249 25.71 5.77 11.20
N TYR A 250 26.12 6.92 11.78
CA TYR A 250 27.34 7.62 11.41
C TYR A 250 28.58 6.74 11.70
N GLY A 251 28.60 6.05 12.87
CA GLY A 251 29.63 5.11 13.25
C GLY A 251 29.70 3.89 12.33
N ALA A 252 28.57 3.32 11.95
CA ALA A 252 28.48 2.21 11.00
C ALA A 252 29.04 2.57 9.62
N ASN A 253 29.01 3.84 9.24
CA ASN A 253 29.59 4.37 7.99
C ASN A 253 31.04 4.88 8.18
N GLY A 254 31.73 4.48 9.27
CA GLY A 254 33.13 4.81 9.52
C GLY A 254 33.35 6.27 9.93
N ASN A 255 32.39 6.87 10.66
CA ASN A 255 32.33 8.26 11.10
C ASN A 255 32.45 9.28 9.95
N LYS A 256 31.73 9.02 8.89
CA LYS A 256 31.55 9.91 7.74
C LYS A 256 30.20 9.63 7.07
N TYR A 257 29.73 10.59 6.33
CA TYR A 257 28.51 10.38 5.52
C TYR A 257 28.80 9.42 4.36
N PRO A 258 27.88 8.49 4.05
CA PRO A 258 28.08 7.52 2.99
C PRO A 258 28.21 8.21 1.62
N SER A 259 29.07 7.65 0.80
CA SER A 259 29.22 8.08 -0.60
C SER A 259 28.04 7.55 -1.44
N SER A 260 27.80 8.25 -2.54
CA SER A 260 26.84 7.81 -3.56
C SER A 260 27.54 7.09 -4.70
N PRO A 261 27.33 5.76 -4.88
CA PRO A 261 27.93 5.00 -5.98
C PRO A 261 27.71 5.63 -7.35
N SER A 262 26.52 6.18 -7.61
CA SER A 262 26.18 6.86 -8.87
C SER A 262 26.98 8.14 -9.13
N CYS A 263 27.67 8.65 -8.10
CA CYS A 263 28.57 9.80 -8.20
C CYS A 263 30.06 9.40 -8.24
N GLY A 264 30.37 8.16 -8.58
CA GLY A 264 31.75 7.67 -8.62
C GLY A 264 32.43 7.60 -7.24
N GLY A 265 31.64 7.48 -6.18
CA GLY A 265 32.15 7.36 -4.82
C GLY A 265 32.57 8.69 -4.18
N SER A 266 32.04 9.81 -4.65
CA SER A 266 32.18 11.11 -3.99
C SER A 266 31.72 11.00 -2.53
N THR A 267 32.62 11.28 -1.59
CA THR A 267 32.32 11.20 -0.15
C THR A 267 31.68 12.53 0.28
N GLY A 268 30.62 12.45 1.07
CA GLY A 268 30.08 13.61 1.77
C GLY A 268 31.10 14.22 2.74
N THR A 269 30.78 15.36 3.29
CA THR A 269 31.58 16.01 4.33
C THR A 269 31.50 15.25 5.66
N THR A 270 32.46 15.49 6.55
CA THR A 270 32.34 15.20 7.96
C THR A 270 31.87 16.45 8.68
N GLY A 271 31.01 16.33 9.66
CA GLY A 271 30.58 17.51 10.44
C GLY A 271 29.17 17.42 11.00
N ASN A 272 28.66 18.56 11.43
CA ASN A 272 27.33 18.69 12.01
C ASN A 272 26.27 18.72 10.91
N THR A 273 25.08 18.29 11.29
CA THR A 273 23.84 18.51 10.54
C THR A 273 23.26 19.89 10.91
N TYR A 274 22.56 20.49 9.99
CA TYR A 274 21.90 21.78 10.18
C TYR A 274 20.41 21.64 9.86
N ASP A 275 19.61 22.51 10.51
CA ASP A 275 18.17 22.62 10.32
C ASP A 275 17.45 21.24 10.36
N SER A 276 17.90 20.41 11.24
CA SER A 276 17.66 18.99 11.31
C SER A 276 16.43 18.63 12.14
N VAL A 277 15.68 17.63 11.69
CA VAL A 277 14.53 17.06 12.40
C VAL A 277 14.47 15.54 12.26
N MET A 278 14.00 14.86 13.28
CA MET A 278 13.77 13.42 13.30
C MET A 278 12.44 13.10 13.96
N LEU A 279 11.60 12.33 13.30
CA LEU A 279 10.50 11.59 13.92
C LEU A 279 11.03 10.22 14.35
N LYS A 280 10.95 9.91 15.63
CA LYS A 280 11.28 8.62 16.21
C LYS A 280 10.01 7.91 16.66
N LEU A 281 9.79 6.75 16.12
CA LEU A 281 8.65 5.89 16.42
C LEU A 281 9.12 4.61 17.11
N ARG A 282 8.46 4.22 18.20
CA ARG A 282 8.58 2.87 18.75
C ARG A 282 7.27 2.15 18.46
N ILE A 283 7.36 0.99 17.84
CA ILE A 283 6.21 0.30 17.28
C ILE A 283 6.31 -1.19 17.64
N ARG A 284 5.22 -1.76 18.17
CA ARG A 284 5.09 -3.21 18.26
C ARG A 284 4.54 -3.73 16.95
N VAL A 285 5.27 -4.66 16.35
CA VAL A 285 4.95 -5.28 15.07
C VAL A 285 3.75 -6.24 15.25
N PRO A 286 2.80 -6.29 14.31
CA PRO A 286 1.76 -7.33 14.28
C PRO A 286 2.34 -8.74 14.21
N GLU A 287 1.64 -9.71 14.78
CA GLU A 287 2.10 -11.12 14.84
C GLU A 287 2.20 -11.80 13.46
N ALA A 288 1.51 -11.28 12.43
CA ALA A 288 1.61 -11.82 11.07
C ALA A 288 2.57 -11.05 10.16
N ALA A 289 2.98 -9.83 10.54
CA ALA A 289 3.80 -8.99 9.68
C ALA A 289 5.25 -9.45 9.65
N LYS A 290 5.81 -9.61 8.45
CA LYS A 290 7.21 -9.95 8.19
C LYS A 290 8.02 -8.78 7.67
N SER A 291 7.33 -7.76 7.14
CA SER A 291 7.94 -6.53 6.67
C SER A 291 6.94 -5.36 6.76
N PHE A 292 7.38 -4.20 6.38
CA PHE A 292 6.54 -3.02 6.17
C PHE A 292 7.03 -2.23 4.96
N SER A 293 6.14 -1.40 4.44
CA SER A 293 6.47 -0.39 3.45
C SER A 293 5.84 0.96 3.81
N PHE A 294 6.39 2.03 3.24
CA PHE A 294 5.75 3.34 3.23
C PHE A 294 6.17 4.13 1.98
N ASN A 295 5.34 5.08 1.58
CA ASN A 295 5.62 5.95 0.47
C ASN A 295 6.49 7.12 0.91
N LEU A 296 7.49 7.46 0.09
CA LEU A 296 8.44 8.55 0.30
C LEU A 296 8.50 9.44 -0.95
N TYR A 297 8.34 10.74 -0.78
CA TYR A 297 8.63 11.72 -1.82
C TYR A 297 9.73 12.67 -1.32
N PHE A 298 10.90 12.67 -1.97
CA PHE A 298 12.00 13.55 -1.61
C PHE A 298 12.10 14.72 -2.61
N LEU A 299 12.20 15.94 -2.07
CA LEU A 299 12.38 17.18 -2.84
C LEU A 299 13.59 17.93 -2.29
N THR A 300 14.37 18.58 -3.16
CA THR A 300 15.54 19.37 -2.75
C THR A 300 15.82 20.54 -3.66
N ILE A 301 16.15 21.67 -3.06
CA ILE A 301 16.61 22.88 -3.78
C ILE A 301 18.06 22.74 -4.25
N GLU A 302 18.83 21.78 -3.72
CA GLU A 302 20.19 21.48 -4.19
C GLU A 302 20.27 21.02 -5.65
N TYR A 303 19.17 20.50 -6.18
CA TYR A 303 19.07 20.08 -7.58
C TYR A 303 19.01 21.29 -8.53
N PRO A 304 19.72 21.31 -9.66
CA PRO A 304 20.71 20.29 -10.11
C PRO A 304 22.16 20.65 -9.75
N THR A 305 22.39 21.78 -9.11
CA THR A 305 23.71 22.40 -8.97
C THR A 305 24.66 21.55 -8.15
N TYR A 306 24.16 20.97 -7.06
CA TYR A 306 24.97 20.28 -6.05
C TYR A 306 24.99 18.77 -6.23
N ILE A 307 24.41 18.23 -7.31
CA ILE A 307 24.53 16.81 -7.64
C ILE A 307 26.01 16.41 -7.68
N CYS A 308 26.33 15.32 -6.95
CA CYS A 308 27.69 14.77 -6.79
C CYS A 308 28.70 15.78 -6.21
N SER A 309 28.26 16.66 -5.34
CA SER A 309 29.10 17.58 -4.58
C SER A 309 29.28 17.12 -3.13
N GLN A 310 29.98 17.92 -2.35
CA GLN A 310 30.10 17.69 -0.89
C GLN A 310 28.85 18.11 -0.11
N TYR A 311 27.99 18.91 -0.69
CA TYR A 311 26.69 19.31 -0.14
C TYR A 311 25.68 18.28 -0.63
N ASN A 312 25.10 17.55 0.29
CA ASN A 312 24.13 16.49 -0.03
C ASN A 312 23.26 16.28 1.18
N ASP A 313 22.16 16.96 1.21
CA ASP A 313 21.16 16.77 2.23
C ASP A 313 20.71 15.31 2.29
N PHE A 314 20.55 14.81 3.48
CA PHE A 314 20.17 13.43 3.69
C PHE A 314 18.79 13.30 4.26
N PHE A 315 18.02 12.39 3.69
CA PHE A 315 16.95 11.69 4.40
C PHE A 315 17.41 10.28 4.74
N VAL A 316 17.16 9.87 5.98
CA VAL A 316 17.40 8.50 6.44
C VAL A 316 16.16 7.92 7.09
N ALA A 317 15.95 6.63 6.86
CA ALA A 317 14.94 5.81 7.52
C ALA A 317 15.68 4.67 8.25
N LEU A 318 16.00 4.89 9.53
CA LEU A 318 16.79 3.95 10.31
C LEU A 318 15.87 2.99 11.06
N LEU A 319 16.03 1.71 10.78
CA LEU A 319 15.26 0.63 11.40
C LEU A 319 16.11 -0.13 12.41
N ASP A 320 15.71 -0.09 13.67
CA ASP A 320 16.19 -1.01 14.71
C ASP A 320 15.22 -2.19 14.80
N SER A 321 15.63 -3.35 14.31
CA SER A 321 14.89 -4.62 14.30
C SER A 321 15.86 -5.76 14.63
N THR A 322 15.34 -6.83 15.20
CA THR A 322 16.10 -8.08 15.45
C THR A 322 16.08 -9.03 14.25
N TYR A 323 15.43 -8.63 13.16
CA TYR A 323 15.31 -9.44 11.95
C TYR A 323 16.67 -9.79 11.36
N THR A 324 16.81 -11.06 11.02
CA THR A 324 17.94 -11.61 10.27
C THR A 324 17.45 -12.59 9.22
N SER A 325 18.10 -12.61 8.06
CA SER A 325 17.77 -13.53 6.98
C SER A 325 19.00 -14.30 6.51
N ASP A 326 18.80 -15.57 6.21
CA ASP A 326 19.81 -16.41 5.53
C ASP A 326 19.93 -16.03 4.05
N ASN A 327 18.92 -15.38 3.47
CA ASN A 327 18.98 -14.79 2.13
C ASN A 327 19.50 -13.34 2.22
N PRO A 328 20.73 -13.06 1.72
CA PRO A 328 21.29 -11.71 1.78
C PRO A 328 20.44 -10.64 1.07
N GLU A 329 19.57 -11.04 0.15
CA GLU A 329 18.70 -10.12 -0.58
C GLU A 329 17.62 -9.50 0.33
N PHE A 330 17.17 -10.24 1.35
CA PHE A 330 16.16 -9.79 2.31
C PHE A 330 16.78 -9.22 3.60
N GLN A 331 18.10 -9.31 3.77
CA GLN A 331 18.77 -8.78 4.96
C GLN A 331 18.66 -7.25 5.00
N ASN A 332 18.19 -6.72 6.13
CA ASN A 332 18.20 -5.26 6.37
C ASN A 332 19.63 -4.71 6.32
N PRO A 333 19.79 -3.45 5.88
CA PRO A 333 21.12 -2.81 5.81
C PRO A 333 21.85 -2.81 7.17
N ALA A 334 23.14 -3.16 7.17
CA ALA A 334 23.93 -3.24 8.39
C ALA A 334 24.07 -1.90 9.14
N ASP A 335 23.96 -0.78 8.43
CA ASP A 335 23.90 0.56 9.01
C ASP A 335 22.46 1.01 9.32
N LYS A 336 21.48 0.10 9.23
CA LYS A 336 20.06 0.29 9.52
C LYS A 336 19.30 1.20 8.56
N ASN A 337 19.96 1.84 7.60
CA ASN A 337 19.33 2.83 6.74
C ASN A 337 18.60 2.19 5.56
N LEU A 338 17.26 2.20 5.59
CA LEU A 338 16.37 1.82 4.50
C LEU A 338 16.28 2.91 3.41
N GLY A 339 16.60 4.17 3.74
CA GLY A 339 16.62 5.32 2.84
C GLY A 339 17.80 5.27 1.87
N ARG A 340 17.90 4.20 1.05
CA ARG A 340 18.89 4.01 0.00
C ARG A 340 18.31 3.22 -1.16
N ASP A 341 18.78 3.49 -2.36
CA ASP A 341 18.39 2.74 -3.55
C ASP A 341 19.11 1.38 -3.65
N ALA A 342 18.74 0.60 -4.67
CA ALA A 342 19.32 -0.72 -4.95
C ALA A 342 20.83 -0.68 -5.28
N LEU A 343 21.37 0.48 -5.67
CA LEU A 343 22.79 0.71 -5.94
C LEU A 343 23.56 1.14 -4.69
N GLY A 344 22.86 1.43 -3.58
CA GLY A 344 23.43 1.90 -2.33
C GLY A 344 23.56 3.44 -2.23
N ASN A 345 22.95 4.21 -3.15
CA ASN A 345 22.90 5.66 -3.00
C ASN A 345 21.94 6.03 -1.87
N PRO A 346 22.36 6.78 -0.85
CA PRO A 346 21.43 7.29 0.16
C PRO A 346 20.45 8.30 -0.45
N VAL A 347 19.26 8.41 0.16
CA VAL A 347 18.27 9.41 -0.27
C VAL A 347 18.82 10.81 -0.02
N GLY A 348 18.90 11.58 -1.10
CA GLY A 348 19.44 12.92 -1.18
C GLY A 348 19.49 13.35 -2.65
N VAL A 349 20.08 14.52 -2.94
CA VAL A 349 20.20 15.01 -4.33
C VAL A 349 20.96 14.02 -5.23
N ASN A 350 21.83 13.20 -4.65
CA ASN A 350 22.64 12.20 -5.35
C ASN A 350 21.89 10.95 -5.81
N LEU A 351 20.57 10.82 -5.54
CA LEU A 351 19.69 9.87 -6.23
C LEU A 351 19.40 10.27 -7.69
N ALA A 352 19.64 11.54 -8.06
CA ALA A 352 19.29 12.03 -9.38
C ALA A 352 20.03 11.29 -10.52
N PRO A 353 21.38 11.07 -10.47
CA PRO A 353 22.08 10.27 -11.49
C PRO A 353 21.68 8.79 -11.52
N ALA A 354 21.11 8.24 -10.43
CA ALA A 354 20.56 6.89 -10.40
C ALA A 354 19.21 6.77 -11.13
N GLY A 355 18.64 7.87 -11.59
CA GLY A 355 17.40 7.91 -12.35
C GLY A 355 16.13 7.91 -11.49
N LEU A 356 16.23 8.13 -10.17
CA LEU A 356 15.10 8.19 -9.27
C LEU A 356 14.46 9.59 -9.16
N PHE A 357 15.12 10.63 -9.62
CA PHE A 357 14.48 11.93 -9.82
C PHE A 357 13.64 11.91 -11.10
N LYS A 358 12.34 12.18 -10.95
CA LYS A 358 11.37 12.21 -12.05
C LYS A 358 10.81 13.61 -12.27
N GLN A 359 10.50 14.32 -11.23
CA GLN A 359 10.00 15.69 -11.27
C GLN A 359 11.19 16.66 -11.30
N CYS A 360 11.69 16.96 -12.48
CA CYS A 360 12.90 17.78 -12.68
C CYS A 360 13.07 18.21 -14.15
N VAL A 361 14.07 19.06 -14.41
CA VAL A 361 14.60 19.33 -15.75
C VAL A 361 15.90 18.54 -15.92
N ASN A 362 16.06 17.85 -17.06
CA ASN A 362 17.24 17.04 -17.31
C ASN A 362 18.55 17.86 -17.16
N ALA A 363 19.47 17.32 -16.38
CA ALA A 363 20.80 17.87 -16.14
C ALA A 363 21.86 16.89 -16.69
N THR A 364 21.99 16.83 -18.02
CA THR A 364 22.82 15.84 -18.72
C THR A 364 24.31 15.93 -18.36
N SER A 365 24.80 17.12 -18.05
CA SER A 365 26.17 17.34 -17.55
C SER A 365 26.42 16.73 -16.17
N LYS A 366 25.37 16.41 -15.45
CA LYS A 366 25.36 15.74 -14.13
C LYS A 366 24.87 14.29 -14.20
N GLY A 367 24.69 13.75 -15.42
CA GLY A 367 24.24 12.38 -15.62
C GLY A 367 22.72 12.17 -15.49
N VAL A 368 21.91 13.23 -15.39
CA VAL A 368 20.46 13.13 -15.21
C VAL A 368 19.74 13.28 -16.55
N THR A 369 19.06 12.20 -16.95
CA THR A 369 18.31 12.11 -18.21
C THR A 369 16.90 11.51 -18.04
N SER A 370 16.48 11.26 -16.79
CA SER A 370 15.26 10.51 -16.46
C SER A 370 14.07 11.38 -16.05
N CYS A 371 14.22 12.72 -16.12
CA CYS A 371 13.13 13.64 -15.77
C CYS A 371 11.97 13.51 -16.75
N ILE A 372 10.72 13.52 -16.19
CA ILE A 372 9.48 13.46 -16.97
C ILE A 372 8.77 14.82 -17.05
N GLY A 373 9.20 15.80 -16.25
CA GLY A 373 8.62 17.15 -16.19
C GLY A 373 8.78 17.79 -14.83
N THR A 374 8.15 18.92 -14.62
CA THR A 374 8.15 19.69 -13.37
C THR A 374 6.73 20.07 -12.92
N GLU A 375 5.74 19.43 -13.49
CA GLU A 375 4.33 19.77 -13.27
C GLU A 375 3.93 19.59 -11.80
N GLU A 376 4.43 18.55 -11.16
CA GLU A 376 4.16 18.30 -9.73
C GLU A 376 4.84 19.34 -8.82
N LEU A 377 5.90 19.98 -9.27
CA LEU A 377 6.63 20.98 -8.48
C LEU A 377 5.94 22.35 -8.44
N GLN A 378 4.88 22.57 -9.22
CA GLN A 378 4.22 23.87 -9.31
C GLN A 378 3.48 24.22 -8.00
N GLY A 379 3.85 25.35 -7.40
CA GLY A 379 3.28 25.84 -6.14
C GLY A 379 3.86 25.16 -4.88
N THR A 380 4.91 24.34 -5.04
CA THR A 380 5.51 23.60 -3.89
C THR A 380 6.60 24.38 -3.17
N GLY A 381 7.21 25.39 -3.80
CA GLY A 381 8.45 26.03 -3.37
C GLY A 381 9.71 25.41 -4.00
N PHE A 382 9.56 24.32 -4.79
CA PHE A 382 10.64 23.62 -5.49
C PHE A 382 10.57 23.75 -7.03
N GLU A 383 9.88 24.77 -7.56
CA GLU A 383 9.55 24.89 -8.98
C GLU A 383 10.76 24.85 -9.92
N SER A 384 11.92 25.35 -9.47
CA SER A 384 13.17 25.39 -10.21
C SER A 384 14.18 24.33 -9.80
N SER A 385 13.73 23.32 -9.09
CA SER A 385 14.55 22.34 -8.38
C SER A 385 14.23 20.92 -8.84
N GLY A 386 14.27 19.93 -7.95
CA GLY A 386 13.99 18.55 -8.32
C GLY A 386 13.34 17.74 -7.21
N GLY A 387 12.57 16.73 -7.63
CA GLY A 387 11.93 15.76 -6.77
C GLY A 387 11.93 14.36 -7.37
N THR A 388 11.78 13.36 -6.50
CA THR A 388 11.79 11.95 -6.92
C THR A 388 10.50 11.51 -7.58
N GLY A 389 9.35 12.12 -7.27
CA GLY A 389 8.07 11.45 -7.33
C GLY A 389 7.91 10.53 -6.12
N TRP A 390 6.78 9.83 -6.01
CA TRP A 390 6.58 8.84 -4.97
C TRP A 390 7.49 7.63 -5.19
N LEU A 391 8.19 7.23 -4.14
CA LEU A 391 9.02 6.04 -4.03
C LEU A 391 8.43 5.16 -2.92
N ILE A 392 8.78 3.87 -2.91
CA ILE A 392 8.44 2.96 -1.82
C ILE A 392 9.72 2.63 -1.03
N THR A 393 9.63 2.75 0.29
CA THR A 393 10.67 2.29 1.23
C THR A 393 10.19 1.06 1.94
N ARG A 394 11.00 -0.01 1.99
CA ARG A 394 10.68 -1.29 2.61
C ARG A 394 11.72 -1.70 3.64
N GLY A 395 11.25 -2.38 4.71
CA GLY A 395 12.12 -2.98 5.72
C GLY A 395 11.50 -4.24 6.30
N ASN A 396 12.35 -5.25 6.63
CA ASN A 396 11.90 -6.51 7.20
C ASN A 396 11.93 -6.49 8.72
N VAL A 397 10.99 -7.19 9.34
CA VAL A 397 10.77 -7.20 10.79
C VAL A 397 10.48 -8.62 11.29
N VAL A 398 10.56 -8.82 12.61
CA VAL A 398 10.15 -10.05 13.25
C VAL A 398 8.73 -9.86 13.81
N PRO A 399 7.78 -10.77 13.53
CA PRO A 399 6.45 -10.73 14.11
C PRO A 399 6.48 -10.52 15.62
N GLY A 400 5.66 -9.59 16.14
CA GLY A 400 5.53 -9.29 17.58
C GLY A 400 6.70 -8.51 18.21
N GLU A 401 7.81 -8.28 17.52
CA GLU A 401 8.93 -7.51 18.09
C GLU A 401 8.55 -6.02 18.31
N VAL A 402 9.35 -5.33 19.11
CA VAL A 402 9.29 -3.87 19.22
C VAL A 402 10.41 -3.26 18.42
N ILE A 403 10.08 -2.61 17.32
CA ILE A 403 11.04 -1.88 16.48
C ILE A 403 11.15 -0.43 16.90
N THR A 404 12.27 0.20 16.51
CA THR A 404 12.39 1.66 16.48
C THR A 404 12.63 2.10 15.04
N LEU A 405 11.73 2.93 14.51
CA LEU A 405 11.86 3.55 13.19
C LEU A 405 12.16 5.03 13.39
N ARG A 406 13.27 5.51 12.80
CA ARG A 406 13.72 6.90 12.88
C ARG A 406 13.75 7.49 11.48
N LEU A 407 12.88 8.45 11.22
CA LEU A 407 12.79 9.18 9.95
C LEU A 407 13.40 10.55 10.16
N ALA A 408 14.55 10.84 9.55
CA ALA A 408 15.27 12.08 9.79
C ALA A 408 15.73 12.74 8.48
N ILE A 409 15.77 14.07 8.51
CA ILE A 409 16.28 14.91 7.42
C ILE A 409 17.12 16.05 7.98
N TRP A 410 18.12 16.48 7.22
CA TRP A 410 18.99 17.61 7.59
C TRP A 410 19.74 18.16 6.39
N ASP A 411 20.16 19.43 6.48
CA ASP A 411 21.16 20.04 5.60
C ASP A 411 22.57 19.61 6.00
N LEU A 412 23.40 19.32 5.03
CA LEU A 412 24.78 18.94 5.25
C LEU A 412 25.74 20.01 4.73
N GLY A 413 26.49 20.60 5.65
CA GLY A 413 27.57 21.54 5.33
C GLY A 413 27.23 23.01 5.52
N ASP A 414 26.01 23.42 5.32
CA ASP A 414 25.51 24.80 5.57
C ASP A 414 24.02 24.82 5.94
N HIS A 415 23.37 25.97 5.88
CA HIS A 415 21.96 26.22 6.22
C HIS A 415 21.16 26.66 5.02
N ALA A 416 21.61 26.36 3.82
CA ALA A 416 21.02 26.87 2.62
C ALA A 416 20.54 25.75 1.69
N LEU A 417 19.48 26.03 0.95
CA LEU A 417 18.93 25.11 -0.05
C LEU A 417 18.23 23.89 0.53
N ASP A 418 17.25 24.17 1.36
CA ASP A 418 16.46 23.21 2.10
C ASP A 418 15.92 22.03 1.26
N SER A 419 15.76 20.90 1.92
CA SER A 419 15.17 19.67 1.39
C SER A 419 13.92 19.27 2.19
N MET A 420 13.02 18.51 1.57
CA MET A 420 11.78 18.02 2.19
C MET A 420 11.55 16.56 1.86
N SER A 421 11.07 15.81 2.84
CA SER A 421 10.51 14.47 2.65
C SER A 421 9.05 14.45 3.04
N LEU A 422 8.21 13.94 2.14
CA LEU A 422 6.83 13.60 2.42
C LEU A 422 6.76 12.09 2.65
N ILE A 423 6.06 11.67 3.69
CA ILE A 423 5.92 10.27 4.08
C ILE A 423 4.43 9.97 4.24
N ASP A 424 4.00 8.83 3.71
CA ASP A 424 2.60 8.42 3.73
C ASP A 424 2.45 6.91 3.50
N ASN A 425 1.23 6.38 3.63
CA ASN A 425 0.83 5.04 3.24
C ASN A 425 1.73 3.96 3.85
N PHE A 426 1.89 3.99 5.18
CA PHE A 426 2.57 2.92 5.89
C PHE A 426 1.69 1.67 5.88
N LYS A 427 2.28 0.55 5.45
CA LYS A 427 1.62 -0.75 5.36
C LYS A 427 2.43 -1.81 6.08
N TRP A 428 1.74 -2.71 6.77
CA TRP A 428 2.32 -3.98 7.18
C TRP A 428 2.20 -4.99 6.04
N GLU A 429 3.27 -5.74 5.80
CA GLU A 429 3.35 -6.72 4.71
C GLU A 429 3.56 -8.12 5.32
N PHE A 430 2.93 -9.15 4.74
CA PHE A 430 2.98 -10.52 5.24
C PHE A 430 4.12 -11.35 4.65
N GLU A 431 4.80 -10.80 3.67
CA GLU A 431 5.96 -11.39 3.03
C GLU A 431 7.22 -10.58 3.30
N GLU A 432 8.39 -11.21 3.13
CA GLU A 432 9.68 -10.52 3.16
C GLU A 432 9.95 -9.85 1.83
N TYR A 433 10.48 -8.64 1.88
CA TYR A 433 10.85 -7.88 0.68
C TYR A 433 12.33 -7.49 0.72
N LYS A 434 12.86 -7.18 -0.46
CA LYS A 434 14.18 -6.54 -0.57
C LYS A 434 14.13 -5.17 0.10
N PRO A 435 14.90 -4.94 1.19
CA PRO A 435 14.84 -3.68 1.91
C PRO A 435 15.53 -2.55 1.13
N GLY A 436 15.04 -1.34 1.33
CA GLY A 436 15.56 -0.14 0.67
C GLY A 436 14.46 0.73 0.06
N THR A 437 14.86 1.74 -0.72
CA THR A 437 13.98 2.74 -1.34
C THR A 437 14.11 2.66 -2.86
N GLY A 438 12.96 2.64 -3.56
CA GLY A 438 12.95 2.55 -5.02
C GLY A 438 11.63 3.02 -5.62
N ALA A 439 11.56 3.07 -6.95
CA ALA A 439 10.30 3.21 -7.66
C ALA A 439 9.47 1.91 -7.50
N GLU A 440 8.17 2.05 -7.58
CA GLU A 440 7.22 0.95 -7.60
C GLU A 440 7.39 0.06 -8.83
#